data_7711b2282aa40220424dec6109f5bf78
#
_entry.id   7711b2282aa40220424dec6109f5bf78
#
_cell.length_a   1.000
_cell.length_b   1.000
_cell.length_c   1.000
_cell.angle_alpha   90.00
_cell.angle_beta   90.00
_cell.angle_gamma   90.00
#
_symmetry.space_group_name_H-M   'P 1'
#
loop_
_entity.id
_entity.type
_entity.pdbx_description
1 polymer ?
#
loop_
_entity_poly.entity_id
_entity_poly.type
_entity_poly.pdbx_seq_one_letter_code
_entity_poly.pdbx_strand_id
1 'polypeptide(L)'
;MARINESERGATPFQHLLGHNQEVMNRWNDLGSMLAEEGRLSSRLKEQVRRTLAQGNGCEYCKAKGKPEPHLFDEKTSISVGFADVFLKVKGDIPDSILKVLKETFSDEEISELCAFIAFTTASQYFGAMMGLKA
;
A
#
# COMPACT_ATOMS: atom_id res chain seq x y z
N MET A 1 -16.01 1.86 -15.75
CA MET A 1 -16.30 3.25 -15.36
C MET A 1 -16.33 3.37 -13.84
N ALA A 2 -15.76 4.42 -13.31
CA ALA A 2 -15.80 4.67 -11.86
C ALA A 2 -17.22 5.05 -11.42
N ARG A 3 -17.50 4.94 -10.13
CA ARG A 3 -18.84 5.19 -9.59
C ARG A 3 -19.21 6.66 -9.51
N ILE A 4 -18.23 7.55 -9.57
CA ILE A 4 -18.44 9.00 -9.69
C ILE A 4 -17.67 9.52 -10.90
N ASN A 5 -18.02 10.71 -11.35
CA ASN A 5 -17.31 11.34 -12.47
C ASN A 5 -15.88 11.72 -12.03
N GLU A 6 -14.95 11.69 -12.97
CA GLU A 6 -13.61 12.17 -12.74
C GLU A 6 -13.59 13.70 -12.70
N SER A 7 -12.72 14.26 -11.84
CA SER A 7 -12.40 15.68 -11.91
C SER A 7 -11.32 15.92 -12.96
N GLU A 8 -11.07 17.18 -13.27
CA GLU A 8 -10.01 17.58 -14.20
C GLU A 8 -8.64 17.73 -13.50
N ARG A 9 -8.58 17.45 -12.18
CA ARG A 9 -7.36 17.60 -11.37
C ARG A 9 -6.63 16.29 -11.22
N GLY A 10 -5.29 16.38 -11.16
CA GLY A 10 -4.43 15.21 -11.01
C GLY A 10 -3.98 14.67 -12.35
N ALA A 11 -3.11 13.66 -12.30
CA ALA A 11 -2.46 13.07 -13.49
C ALA A 11 -2.94 11.65 -13.81
N THR A 12 -3.52 10.95 -12.85
CA THR A 12 -3.95 9.56 -13.02
C THR A 12 -5.44 9.43 -12.78
N PRO A 13 -6.08 8.35 -13.27
CA PRO A 13 -7.50 8.11 -12.98
C PRO A 13 -7.82 8.13 -11.49
N PHE A 14 -6.94 7.56 -10.67
CA PHE A 14 -7.08 7.59 -9.21
C PHE A 14 -7.07 9.04 -8.69
N GLN A 15 -6.13 9.84 -9.14
CA GLN A 15 -6.03 11.23 -8.73
C GLN A 15 -7.20 12.08 -9.21
N HIS A 16 -7.74 11.79 -10.41
CA HIS A 16 -8.92 12.49 -10.90
C HIS A 16 -10.12 12.32 -9.97
N LEU A 17 -10.24 11.14 -9.34
CA LEU A 17 -11.32 10.90 -8.38
C LEU A 17 -11.09 11.62 -7.05
N LEU A 18 -9.86 11.62 -6.53
CA LEU A 18 -9.48 12.39 -5.35
C LEU A 18 -9.58 13.89 -5.58
N GLY A 19 -9.34 14.32 -6.82
CA GLY A 19 -9.21 15.73 -7.19
C GLY A 19 -10.49 16.54 -7.08
N HIS A 20 -11.64 15.91 -6.80
CA HIS A 20 -12.86 16.66 -6.45
C HIS A 20 -12.61 17.53 -5.21
N ASN A 21 -11.71 17.10 -4.33
CA ASN A 21 -11.26 17.82 -3.15
C ASN A 21 -9.76 18.03 -3.29
N GLN A 22 -9.38 19.15 -3.89
CA GLN A 22 -7.99 19.41 -4.26
C GLN A 22 -7.02 19.31 -3.08
N GLU A 23 -7.38 19.84 -1.93
CA GLU A 23 -6.52 19.81 -0.75
C GLU A 23 -6.32 18.36 -0.26
N VAL A 24 -7.37 17.55 -0.28
CA VAL A 24 -7.27 16.13 0.06
C VAL A 24 -6.33 15.42 -0.92
N MET A 25 -6.52 15.64 -2.22
CA MET A 25 -5.66 15.06 -3.26
C MET A 25 -4.19 15.42 -3.04
N ASN A 26 -3.91 16.71 -2.80
CA ASN A 26 -2.53 17.19 -2.64
C ASN A 26 -1.85 16.51 -1.45
N ARG A 27 -2.51 16.47 -0.30
CA ARG A 27 -1.94 15.87 0.91
C ARG A 27 -1.83 14.35 0.81
N TRP A 28 -2.81 13.71 0.16
CA TRP A 28 -2.77 12.27 -0.12
C TRP A 28 -1.57 11.93 -1.01
N ASN A 29 -1.39 12.68 -2.09
CA ASN A 29 -0.27 12.48 -3.01
C ASN A 29 1.07 12.72 -2.33
N ASP A 30 1.19 13.75 -1.50
CA ASP A 30 2.43 14.06 -0.78
C ASP A 30 2.81 12.92 0.17
N LEU A 31 1.87 12.46 0.97
CA LEU A 31 2.11 11.35 1.90
C LEU A 31 2.42 10.06 1.13
N GLY A 32 1.66 9.79 0.07
CA GLY A 32 1.86 8.61 -0.76
C GLY A 32 3.24 8.58 -1.40
N SER A 33 3.68 9.70 -1.95
CA SER A 33 5.01 9.81 -2.55
C SER A 33 6.11 9.61 -1.51
N MET A 34 5.98 10.24 -0.35
CA MET A 34 6.96 10.09 0.73
C MET A 34 7.08 8.64 1.18
N LEU A 35 5.95 7.97 1.38
CA LEU A 35 5.94 6.59 1.85
C LEU A 35 6.47 5.59 0.82
N ALA A 36 6.31 5.89 -0.48
CA ALA A 36 6.77 5.00 -1.55
C ALA A 36 8.26 5.13 -1.87
N GLU A 37 8.88 6.24 -1.50
CA GLU A 37 10.29 6.51 -1.78
C GLU A 37 11.22 5.68 -0.91
N GLU A 38 12.53 5.69 -1.29
CA GLU A 38 13.59 5.13 -0.45
C GLU A 38 13.55 5.81 0.92
N GLY A 39 13.41 5.02 1.95
CA GLY A 39 13.43 5.46 3.32
C GLY A 39 14.31 4.52 4.13
N ARG A 40 13.88 4.17 5.34
CA ARG A 40 14.54 3.12 6.12
C ARG A 40 14.36 1.76 5.46
N LEU A 41 13.24 1.59 4.75
CA LEU A 41 12.99 0.44 3.89
C LEU A 41 13.14 0.87 2.43
N SER A 42 13.59 -0.05 1.56
CA SER A 42 13.78 0.26 0.15
C SER A 42 12.45 0.41 -0.59
N SER A 43 12.45 1.22 -1.65
CA SER A 43 11.30 1.35 -2.53
C SER A 43 10.96 0.01 -3.20
N ARG A 44 11.95 -0.83 -3.46
CA ARG A 44 11.75 -2.16 -4.04
C ARG A 44 10.98 -3.08 -3.10
N LEU A 45 11.33 -3.09 -1.81
CA LEU A 45 10.61 -3.83 -0.78
C LEU A 45 9.16 -3.33 -0.71
N LYS A 46 8.98 -2.03 -0.66
CA LYS A 46 7.64 -1.40 -0.58
C LYS A 46 6.77 -1.77 -1.78
N GLU A 47 7.33 -1.82 -2.97
CA GLU A 47 6.56 -2.21 -4.15
C GLU A 47 6.06 -3.66 -4.07
N GLN A 48 6.87 -4.58 -3.54
CA GLN A 48 6.44 -5.97 -3.37
C GLN A 48 5.33 -6.09 -2.30
N VAL A 49 5.43 -5.30 -1.24
CA VAL A 49 4.36 -5.21 -0.22
C VAL A 49 3.08 -4.64 -0.84
N ARG A 50 3.18 -3.57 -1.63
CA ARG A 50 2.04 -2.97 -2.32
C ARG A 50 1.33 -3.99 -3.21
N ARG A 51 2.09 -4.74 -4.00
CA ARG A 51 1.54 -5.78 -4.89
C ARG A 51 0.83 -6.87 -4.11
N THR A 52 1.40 -7.26 -2.97
CA THR A 52 0.78 -8.26 -2.09
C THR A 52 -0.56 -7.76 -1.55
N LEU A 53 -0.59 -6.54 -1.04
CA LEU A 53 -1.83 -5.93 -0.53
C LEU A 53 -2.89 -5.80 -1.62
N ALA A 54 -2.49 -5.46 -2.84
CA ALA A 54 -3.40 -5.30 -3.96
C ALA A 54 -4.12 -6.61 -4.32
N GLN A 55 -3.52 -7.76 -4.06
CA GLN A 55 -4.16 -9.05 -4.32
C GLN A 55 -5.37 -9.29 -3.39
N GLY A 56 -5.40 -8.66 -2.22
CA GLY A 56 -6.42 -8.91 -1.20
C GLY A 56 -7.36 -7.74 -0.91
N ASN A 57 -7.08 -6.54 -1.39
CA ASN A 57 -7.86 -5.34 -1.01
C ASN A 57 -8.96 -4.95 -2.01
N GLY A 58 -9.17 -5.72 -3.07
CA GLY A 58 -10.33 -5.56 -3.95
C GLY A 58 -10.28 -4.41 -4.94
N CYS A 59 -9.13 -3.77 -5.12
CA CYS A 59 -8.95 -2.68 -6.08
C CYS A 59 -8.41 -3.24 -7.40
N GLU A 60 -9.25 -3.32 -8.44
CA GLU A 60 -8.85 -3.84 -9.76
C GLU A 60 -7.74 -3.01 -10.38
N TYR A 61 -7.83 -1.70 -10.29
CA TYR A 61 -6.82 -0.77 -10.78
C TYR A 61 -5.45 -1.01 -10.10
N CYS A 62 -5.45 -1.21 -8.79
CA CYS A 62 -4.24 -1.44 -8.01
C CYS A 62 -3.62 -2.81 -8.33
N LYS A 63 -4.48 -3.82 -8.46
CA LYS A 63 -4.09 -5.20 -8.76
C LYS A 63 -3.47 -5.33 -10.15
N ALA A 64 -3.97 -4.55 -11.11
CA ALA A 64 -3.49 -4.58 -12.49
C ALA A 64 -2.05 -4.11 -12.65
N LYS A 65 -1.48 -3.45 -11.64
CA LYS A 65 -0.08 -3.00 -11.66
C LYS A 65 0.92 -4.13 -11.45
N GLY A 66 0.46 -5.34 -11.21
CA GLY A 66 1.30 -6.55 -11.15
C GLY A 66 1.18 -7.32 -9.85
N LYS A 67 1.60 -8.58 -9.93
CA LYS A 67 1.64 -9.51 -8.79
C LYS A 67 2.99 -9.42 -8.07
N PRO A 68 3.08 -9.88 -6.82
CA PRO A 68 4.37 -10.03 -6.16
C PRO A 68 5.32 -10.90 -6.98
N GLU A 69 6.61 -10.63 -6.85
CA GLU A 69 7.67 -11.30 -7.62
C GLU A 69 8.63 -12.00 -6.66
N PRO A 70 8.28 -13.20 -6.14
CA PRO A 70 9.08 -13.87 -5.09
C PRO A 70 10.55 -14.06 -5.43
N HIS A 71 10.88 -14.19 -6.72
CA HIS A 71 12.27 -14.36 -7.16
C HIS A 71 13.13 -13.13 -6.90
N LEU A 72 12.53 -11.96 -6.60
CA LEU A 72 13.24 -10.72 -6.27
C LEU A 72 13.35 -10.47 -4.76
N PHE A 73 12.80 -11.35 -3.93
CA PHE A 73 12.75 -11.12 -2.49
C PHE A 73 14.10 -11.41 -1.83
N ASP A 74 14.63 -10.43 -1.10
CA ASP A 74 15.65 -10.66 -0.08
C ASP A 74 14.95 -11.02 1.25
N GLU A 75 15.72 -11.21 2.32
CA GLU A 75 15.17 -11.59 3.62
C GLU A 75 14.15 -10.58 4.14
N LYS A 76 14.51 -9.30 4.13
CA LYS A 76 13.63 -8.23 4.62
C LYS A 76 12.36 -8.13 3.81
N THR A 77 12.46 -8.28 2.49
CA THR A 77 11.28 -8.28 1.61
C THR A 77 10.38 -9.47 1.89
N SER A 78 10.95 -10.67 2.06
CA SER A 78 10.16 -11.87 2.37
C SER A 78 9.39 -11.72 3.68
N ILE A 79 10.03 -11.18 4.72
CA ILE A 79 9.38 -10.96 6.02
C ILE A 79 8.30 -9.91 5.89
N SER A 80 8.56 -8.81 5.18
CA SER A 80 7.58 -7.73 4.99
C SER A 80 6.35 -8.20 4.20
N VAL A 81 6.57 -8.99 3.16
CA VAL A 81 5.47 -9.57 2.36
C VAL A 81 4.66 -10.56 3.21
N GLY A 82 5.35 -11.41 3.99
CA GLY A 82 4.68 -12.32 4.92
C GLY A 82 3.85 -11.58 5.96
N PHE A 83 4.35 -10.47 6.47
CA PHE A 83 3.60 -9.61 7.38
C PHE A 83 2.36 -9.00 6.71
N ALA A 84 2.50 -8.56 5.46
CA ALA A 84 1.37 -8.04 4.69
C ALA A 84 0.30 -9.11 4.47
N ASP A 85 0.70 -10.35 4.21
CA ASP A 85 -0.24 -11.48 4.09
C ASP A 85 -1.02 -11.71 5.39
N VAL A 86 -0.34 -11.65 6.54
CA VAL A 86 -1.00 -11.76 7.85
C VAL A 86 -1.98 -10.60 8.03
N PHE A 87 -1.54 -9.38 7.74
CA PHE A 87 -2.39 -8.19 7.82
C PHE A 87 -3.67 -8.35 7.00
N LEU A 88 -3.59 -8.86 5.78
CA LEU A 88 -4.76 -9.08 4.93
C LEU A 88 -5.81 -9.99 5.60
N LYS A 89 -5.36 -10.94 6.42
CA LYS A 89 -6.24 -11.89 7.13
C LYS A 89 -6.80 -11.34 8.42
N VAL A 90 -5.98 -10.66 9.21
CA VAL A 90 -6.35 -10.24 10.57
C VAL A 90 -6.56 -8.73 10.72
N LYS A 91 -6.22 -7.95 9.69
CA LYS A 91 -6.31 -6.50 9.70
C LYS A 91 -5.46 -5.89 10.82
N GLY A 92 -6.02 -5.01 11.63
CA GLY A 92 -5.28 -4.37 12.71
C GLY A 92 -5.01 -5.24 13.93
N ASP A 93 -5.62 -6.42 14.01
CA ASP A 93 -5.45 -7.31 15.15
C ASP A 93 -4.25 -8.23 14.98
N ILE A 94 -3.07 -7.63 14.91
CA ILE A 94 -1.81 -8.35 14.68
C ILE A 94 -1.41 -9.11 15.97
N PRO A 95 -1.19 -10.44 15.91
CA PRO A 95 -0.73 -11.19 17.07
C PRO A 95 0.64 -10.73 17.54
N ASP A 96 0.87 -10.74 18.86
CA ASP A 96 2.17 -10.37 19.45
C ASP A 96 3.31 -11.22 18.91
N SER A 97 3.05 -12.49 18.61
CA SER A 97 4.05 -13.41 18.04
C SER A 97 4.57 -12.92 16.68
N ILE A 98 3.71 -12.30 15.89
CA ILE A 98 4.11 -11.76 14.58
C ILE A 98 4.98 -10.50 14.76
N LEU A 99 4.60 -9.60 15.67
CA LEU A 99 5.42 -8.43 15.99
C LEU A 99 6.79 -8.84 16.53
N LYS A 100 6.85 -9.91 17.32
CA LYS A 100 8.11 -10.45 17.83
C LYS A 100 9.03 -10.89 16.69
N VAL A 101 8.49 -11.56 15.68
CA VAL A 101 9.24 -11.96 14.48
C VAL A 101 9.80 -10.72 13.76
N LEU A 102 8.99 -9.69 13.59
CA LEU A 102 9.45 -8.44 12.97
C LEU A 102 10.63 -7.83 13.76
N LYS A 103 10.53 -7.80 15.09
CA LYS A 103 11.57 -7.20 15.95
C LYS A 103 12.90 -7.93 15.91
N GLU A 104 12.93 -9.18 15.47
CA GLU A 104 14.17 -9.93 15.30
C GLU A 104 15.01 -9.41 14.12
N THR A 105 14.37 -8.77 13.13
CA THR A 105 15.06 -8.32 11.90
C THR A 105 14.99 -6.80 11.70
N PHE A 106 13.92 -6.14 12.19
CA PHE A 106 13.68 -4.72 11.95
C PHE A 106 13.81 -3.91 13.23
N SER A 107 14.31 -2.68 13.08
CA SER A 107 14.25 -1.66 14.13
C SER A 107 12.82 -1.16 14.32
N ASP A 108 12.58 -0.47 15.44
CA ASP A 108 11.27 0.15 15.67
C ASP A 108 10.92 1.17 14.58
N GLU A 109 11.91 1.91 14.08
CA GLU A 109 11.72 2.89 13.01
C GLU A 109 11.32 2.20 11.70
N GLU A 110 11.94 1.06 11.38
CA GLU A 110 11.59 0.27 10.20
C GLU A 110 10.19 -0.32 10.31
N ILE A 111 9.83 -0.84 11.48
CA ILE A 111 8.49 -1.39 11.73
C ILE A 111 7.44 -0.29 11.59
N SER A 112 7.71 0.89 12.17
CA SER A 112 6.81 2.03 12.06
C SER A 112 6.59 2.44 10.61
N GLU A 113 7.66 2.52 9.82
CA GLU A 113 7.56 2.86 8.39
C GLU A 113 6.78 1.80 7.61
N LEU A 114 7.05 0.52 7.86
CA LEU A 114 6.34 -0.59 7.21
C LEU A 114 4.85 -0.54 7.51
N CYS A 115 4.49 -0.38 8.77
CA CYS A 115 3.08 -0.34 9.19
C CYS A 115 2.37 0.90 8.63
N ALA A 116 3.05 2.05 8.62
CA ALA A 116 2.50 3.26 8.02
C ALA A 116 2.27 3.08 6.52
N PHE A 117 3.22 2.46 5.82
CA PHE A 117 3.11 2.17 4.41
C PHE A 117 1.93 1.22 4.13
N ILE A 118 1.81 0.15 4.90
CA ILE A 118 0.72 -0.83 4.76
C ILE A 118 -0.63 -0.16 4.99
N ALA A 119 -0.76 0.63 6.05
CA ALA A 119 -2.01 1.29 6.38
C ALA A 119 -2.43 2.29 5.30
N PHE A 120 -1.51 3.12 4.86
CA PHE A 120 -1.80 4.12 3.81
C PHE A 120 -2.09 3.45 2.47
N THR A 121 -1.33 2.43 2.10
CA THR A 121 -1.54 1.67 0.87
C THR A 121 -2.91 1.00 0.88
N THR A 122 -3.28 0.41 2.02
CA THR A 122 -4.61 -0.20 2.19
C THR A 122 -5.72 0.84 2.05
N ALA A 123 -5.55 2.02 2.65
CA ALA A 123 -6.51 3.11 2.50
C ALA A 123 -6.66 3.52 1.03
N SER A 124 -5.55 3.63 0.31
CA SER A 124 -5.56 3.96 -1.12
C SER A 124 -6.27 2.89 -1.95
N GLN A 125 -5.97 1.63 -1.68
CA GLN A 125 -6.59 0.52 -2.40
C GLN A 125 -8.08 0.42 -2.09
N TYR A 126 -8.49 0.68 -0.86
CA TYR A 126 -9.90 0.72 -0.49
C TYR A 126 -10.62 1.88 -1.18
N PHE A 127 -9.98 3.03 -1.30
CA PHE A 127 -10.57 4.13 -2.06
C PHE A 127 -10.82 3.73 -3.52
N GLY A 128 -9.82 3.12 -4.18
CA GLY A 128 -9.99 2.62 -5.53
C GLY A 128 -11.11 1.60 -5.66
N ALA A 129 -11.21 0.68 -4.70
CA ALA A 129 -12.27 -0.32 -4.66
C ALA A 129 -13.64 0.32 -4.45
N MET A 130 -13.76 1.26 -3.50
CA MET A 130 -15.01 1.98 -3.24
C MET A 130 -15.49 2.76 -4.46
N MET A 131 -14.56 3.33 -5.22
CA MET A 131 -14.88 4.08 -6.42
C MET A 131 -15.16 3.19 -7.64
N GLY A 132 -14.93 1.89 -7.52
CA GLY A 132 -15.09 0.96 -8.64
C GLY A 132 -14.10 1.24 -9.77
N LEU A 133 -12.91 1.72 -9.42
CA LEU A 133 -11.87 2.05 -10.39
C LEU A 133 -11.36 0.78 -11.07
N LYS A 134 -11.36 0.77 -12.40
CA LYS A 134 -10.94 -0.38 -13.20
C LYS A 134 -9.53 -0.19 -13.77
N ALA A 135 -8.96 -1.30 -14.19
CA ALA A 135 -7.65 -1.30 -14.84
C ALA A 135 -7.67 -0.54 -16.19
#